data_97393e915e2f5d44de715461874b9517
#
_entry.id   97393e915e2f5d44de715461874b9517
#
_cell.length_a   1.000
_cell.length_b   1.000
_cell.length_c   1.000
_cell.angle_alpha   90.00
_cell.angle_beta   90.00
_cell.angle_gamma   90.00
#
_symmetry.space_group_name_H-M   'P 1'
#
loop_
_entity.id
_entity.type
_entity.pdbx_description
1 polymer ?
#
loop_
_entity_poly.entity_id
_entity_poly.type
_entity_poly.pdbx_seq_one_letter_code
_entity_poly.pdbx_strand_id
1 'polypeptide(L)'
;VYCRIETDEGIIGLGESGAWGFLEASASAILVFRDYLIGKDPLDIEHHWQYLYRFSHFRGAAVMGAMSAIDIALWDIAGKFYNVPVYKLLGGKCRDKVRVYNHTAGRTEDELVANAIKGVEEGYTALGHLNPYLDEPRTVPYQDGNAAMLYKAERRIAKIREAVGEEVDLCLELHRRLEPGLAVQLSARLEPYNVMFLEDPIRPDNFDEMGRVASKCRIPIATGERINTVHEFEMLLERGACSYVRASLGVCGGFTGARKIAAVAEAHHASLVPHNPCSPVMTNAVLNFVAATDNIAITEYPNPYAASTADHLTGSGVKLRQCD
;
A
#
# COMPACT_ATOMS: atom_id res chain seq x y z
N VAL A 1 9.42 -6.85 -9.75
CA VAL A 1 9.67 -7.04 -11.20
C VAL A 1 9.32 -5.77 -11.93
N TYR A 2 10.19 -5.33 -12.82
CA TYR A 2 9.96 -4.17 -13.69
C TYR A 2 9.45 -4.61 -15.05
N CYS A 3 8.51 -3.85 -15.60
CA CYS A 3 8.05 -3.94 -16.98
C CYS A 3 8.56 -2.71 -17.75
N ARG A 4 9.29 -2.94 -18.81
CA ARG A 4 9.73 -1.90 -19.76
C ARG A 4 9.00 -2.12 -21.08
N ILE A 5 8.24 -1.12 -21.51
CA ILE A 5 7.57 -1.09 -22.82
C ILE A 5 8.25 -0.04 -23.67
N GLU A 6 8.58 -0.39 -24.91
CA GLU A 6 9.20 0.50 -25.88
C GLU A 6 8.29 0.62 -27.11
N THR A 7 8.01 1.84 -27.52
CA THR A 7 7.21 2.14 -28.71
C THR A 7 8.10 2.27 -29.95
N ASP A 8 7.49 2.19 -31.12
CA ASP A 8 8.15 2.44 -32.41
C ASP A 8 8.65 3.89 -32.56
N GLU A 9 8.09 4.83 -31.81
CA GLU A 9 8.56 6.22 -31.72
C GLU A 9 9.72 6.41 -30.72
N GLY A 10 10.20 5.33 -30.08
CA GLY A 10 11.30 5.35 -29.13
C GLY A 10 10.94 5.84 -27.73
N ILE A 11 9.65 6.02 -27.43
CA ILE A 11 9.19 6.33 -26.08
C ILE A 11 9.23 5.06 -25.22
N ILE A 12 9.85 5.15 -24.05
CA ILE A 12 9.98 4.03 -23.11
C ILE A 12 9.12 4.30 -21.88
N GLY A 13 8.20 3.38 -21.55
CA GLY A 13 7.48 3.36 -20.31
C GLY A 13 8.03 2.34 -19.32
N LEU A 14 7.99 2.69 -18.04
CA LEU A 14 8.41 1.84 -16.94
C LEU A 14 7.25 1.61 -15.96
N GLY A 15 7.08 0.37 -15.56
CA GLY A 15 6.14 -0.02 -14.51
C GLY A 15 6.73 -1.10 -13.61
N GLU A 16 6.09 -1.32 -12.48
CA GLU A 16 6.54 -2.28 -11.47
C GLU A 16 5.38 -3.14 -10.97
N SER A 17 5.63 -4.44 -10.82
CA SER A 17 4.73 -5.38 -10.14
C SER A 17 5.07 -5.46 -8.66
N GLY A 18 4.07 -5.30 -7.81
CA GLY A 18 4.16 -5.45 -6.36
C GLY A 18 3.78 -6.84 -5.83
N ALA A 19 3.77 -7.88 -6.67
CA ALA A 19 3.39 -9.24 -6.30
C ALA A 19 4.47 -9.94 -5.46
N TRP A 20 4.67 -9.49 -4.23
CA TRP A 20 5.67 -10.00 -3.29
C TRP A 20 5.56 -11.52 -3.08
N GLY A 21 6.72 -12.19 -3.13
CA GLY A 21 6.81 -13.64 -3.03
C GLY A 21 6.51 -14.41 -4.32
N PHE A 22 5.95 -13.73 -5.35
CA PHE A 22 5.58 -14.35 -6.63
C PHE A 22 6.05 -13.51 -7.84
N LEU A 23 7.22 -12.90 -7.74
CA LEU A 23 7.75 -11.99 -8.75
C LEU A 23 8.01 -12.70 -10.09
N GLU A 24 8.52 -13.92 -10.06
CA GLU A 24 8.76 -14.74 -11.25
C GLU A 24 7.44 -15.12 -11.95
N ALA A 25 6.40 -15.43 -11.18
CA ALA A 25 5.08 -15.71 -11.74
C ALA A 25 4.49 -14.45 -12.41
N SER A 26 4.67 -13.28 -11.78
CA SER A 26 4.27 -12.00 -12.37
C SER A 26 5.07 -11.68 -13.64
N ALA A 27 6.39 -11.93 -13.66
CA ALA A 27 7.23 -11.78 -14.85
C ALA A 27 6.76 -12.68 -16.00
N SER A 28 6.43 -13.94 -15.70
CA SER A 28 5.89 -14.88 -16.68
C SER A 28 4.56 -14.41 -17.24
N ALA A 29 3.68 -13.86 -16.41
CA ALA A 29 2.40 -13.29 -16.86
C ALA A 29 2.60 -12.06 -17.77
N ILE A 30 3.57 -11.18 -17.48
CA ILE A 30 3.93 -10.07 -18.38
C ILE A 30 4.33 -10.59 -19.76
N LEU A 31 5.13 -11.67 -19.83
CA LEU A 31 5.56 -12.26 -21.10
C LEU A 31 4.38 -12.86 -21.89
N VAL A 32 3.39 -13.44 -21.22
CA VAL A 32 2.16 -13.92 -21.87
C VAL A 32 1.35 -12.76 -22.46
N PHE A 33 1.24 -11.64 -21.72
CA PHE A 33 0.52 -10.46 -22.18
C PHE A 33 1.22 -9.70 -23.31
N ARG A 34 2.54 -9.81 -23.38
CA ARG A 34 3.36 -9.19 -24.43
C ARG A 34 2.86 -9.50 -25.83
N ASP A 35 2.50 -10.76 -26.10
CA ASP A 35 2.13 -11.19 -27.46
C ASP A 35 0.84 -10.51 -27.95
N TYR A 36 -0.03 -10.10 -27.04
CA TYR A 36 -1.19 -9.27 -27.37
C TYR A 36 -0.79 -7.80 -27.60
N LEU A 37 0.12 -7.26 -26.77
CA LEU A 37 0.43 -5.83 -26.76
C LEU A 37 1.31 -5.38 -27.94
N ILE A 38 2.11 -6.27 -28.53
CA ILE A 38 2.97 -5.96 -29.68
C ILE A 38 2.12 -5.46 -30.85
N GLY A 39 2.49 -4.29 -31.38
CA GLY A 39 1.81 -3.64 -32.51
C GLY A 39 0.47 -2.98 -32.17
N LYS A 40 0.18 -2.78 -30.89
CA LYS A 40 -1.01 -2.04 -30.42
C LYS A 40 -0.65 -0.59 -30.08
N ASP A 41 -1.64 0.30 -30.17
CA ASP A 41 -1.51 1.68 -29.73
C ASP A 41 -1.38 1.74 -28.22
N PRO A 42 -0.25 2.18 -27.62
CA PRO A 42 -0.05 2.21 -26.18
C PRO A 42 -0.95 3.22 -25.47
N LEU A 43 -1.64 4.11 -26.18
CA LEU A 43 -2.53 5.11 -25.60
C LEU A 43 -3.93 4.59 -25.33
N ASP A 44 -4.31 3.42 -25.88
CA ASP A 44 -5.60 2.75 -25.61
C ASP A 44 -5.60 2.02 -24.25
N ILE A 45 -5.15 2.69 -23.19
CA ILE A 45 -4.82 2.12 -21.88
C ILE A 45 -6.02 1.35 -21.28
N GLU A 46 -7.21 1.97 -21.21
CA GLU A 46 -8.39 1.31 -20.64
C GLU A 46 -8.80 0.08 -21.47
N HIS A 47 -8.70 0.16 -22.81
CA HIS A 47 -8.98 -0.99 -23.67
C HIS A 47 -8.04 -2.16 -23.36
N HIS A 48 -6.74 -1.89 -23.27
CA HIS A 48 -5.75 -2.92 -22.93
C HIS A 48 -5.99 -3.48 -21.54
N TRP A 49 -6.28 -2.63 -20.57
CA TRP A 49 -6.61 -3.07 -19.21
C TRP A 49 -7.79 -4.04 -19.20
N GLN A 50 -8.89 -3.69 -19.89
CA GLN A 50 -10.09 -4.54 -19.98
C GLN A 50 -9.82 -5.84 -20.71
N TYR A 51 -9.05 -5.80 -21.81
CA TYR A 51 -8.67 -7.00 -22.53
C TYR A 51 -7.85 -7.95 -21.66
N LEU A 52 -6.80 -7.48 -21.03
CA LEU A 52 -5.93 -8.28 -20.17
C LEU A 52 -6.69 -8.86 -18.98
N TYR A 53 -7.58 -8.10 -18.38
CA TYR A 53 -8.40 -8.53 -17.25
C TYR A 53 -9.37 -9.67 -17.65
N ARG A 54 -9.95 -9.60 -18.83
CA ARG A 54 -10.92 -10.59 -19.33
C ARG A 54 -10.25 -11.79 -20.00
N PHE A 55 -9.10 -11.59 -20.63
CA PHE A 55 -8.32 -12.66 -21.25
C PHE A 55 -7.85 -13.69 -20.23
N SER A 56 -7.50 -13.27 -19.04
CA SER A 56 -7.07 -14.17 -17.97
C SER A 56 -8.24 -14.96 -17.42
N HIS A 57 -8.24 -16.28 -17.65
CA HIS A 57 -9.25 -17.18 -17.07
C HIS A 57 -9.17 -17.23 -15.55
N PHE A 58 -7.97 -17.10 -15.01
CA PHE A 58 -7.67 -17.11 -13.59
C PHE A 58 -7.08 -15.78 -13.18
N ARG A 59 -7.34 -15.38 -11.92
CA ARG A 59 -6.87 -14.13 -11.32
C ARG A 59 -5.97 -14.42 -10.13
N GLY A 60 -5.52 -13.40 -9.49
CA GLY A 60 -4.70 -13.44 -8.29
C GLY A 60 -3.56 -12.44 -8.38
N ALA A 61 -2.83 -12.26 -7.28
CA ALA A 61 -1.84 -11.22 -7.13
C ALA A 61 -0.76 -11.21 -8.21
N ALA A 62 -0.31 -12.39 -8.67
CA ALA A 62 0.73 -12.48 -9.71
C ALA A 62 0.26 -11.92 -11.07
N VAL A 63 -0.97 -12.27 -11.49
CA VAL A 63 -1.56 -11.79 -12.76
C VAL A 63 -1.92 -10.31 -12.64
N MET A 64 -2.55 -9.91 -11.55
CA MET A 64 -2.90 -8.51 -11.31
C MET A 64 -1.65 -7.63 -11.15
N GLY A 65 -0.57 -8.17 -10.59
CA GLY A 65 0.73 -7.51 -10.53
C GLY A 65 1.35 -7.30 -11.91
N ALA A 66 1.24 -8.29 -12.80
CA ALA A 66 1.66 -8.14 -14.19
C ALA A 66 0.86 -7.06 -14.92
N MET A 67 -0.47 -7.07 -14.75
CA MET A 67 -1.35 -6.02 -15.28
C MET A 67 -0.99 -4.64 -14.74
N SER A 68 -0.69 -4.56 -13.42
CA SER A 68 -0.27 -3.30 -12.79
C SER A 68 1.01 -2.74 -13.40
N ALA A 69 2.01 -3.61 -13.60
CA ALA A 69 3.27 -3.19 -14.20
C ALA A 69 3.09 -2.69 -15.65
N ILE A 70 2.25 -3.36 -16.44
CA ILE A 70 1.92 -2.94 -17.81
C ILE A 70 1.14 -1.62 -17.79
N ASP A 71 0.10 -1.51 -16.98
CA ASP A 71 -0.73 -0.30 -16.88
C ASP A 71 0.11 0.93 -16.49
N ILE A 72 0.95 0.80 -15.46
CA ILE A 72 1.84 1.89 -15.03
C ILE A 72 2.80 2.29 -16.17
N ALA A 73 3.35 1.33 -16.90
CA ALA A 73 4.23 1.61 -18.04
C ALA A 73 3.50 2.32 -19.18
N LEU A 74 2.25 1.96 -19.47
CA LEU A 74 1.42 2.63 -20.49
C LEU A 74 1.08 4.07 -20.09
N TRP A 75 0.72 4.30 -18.81
CA TRP A 75 0.51 5.66 -18.30
C TRP A 75 1.80 6.50 -18.34
N ASP A 76 2.97 5.91 -18.08
CA ASP A 76 4.27 6.58 -18.22
C ASP A 76 4.55 6.97 -19.68
N ILE A 77 4.22 6.07 -20.64
CA ILE A 77 4.27 6.40 -22.08
C ILE A 77 3.36 7.58 -22.40
N ALA A 78 2.10 7.52 -21.95
CA ALA A 78 1.15 8.60 -22.22
C ALA A 78 1.62 9.95 -21.66
N GLY A 79 2.16 9.97 -20.42
CA GLY A 79 2.75 11.16 -19.83
C GLY A 79 3.89 11.74 -20.68
N LYS A 80 4.77 10.89 -21.17
CA LYS A 80 5.91 11.27 -22.03
C LYS A 80 5.44 11.74 -23.42
N PHE A 81 4.49 11.03 -24.02
CA PHE A 81 3.92 11.38 -25.32
C PHE A 81 3.27 12.77 -25.28
N TYR A 82 2.44 13.06 -24.29
CA TYR A 82 1.81 14.36 -24.13
C TYR A 82 2.71 15.41 -23.45
N ASN A 83 3.92 15.03 -23.03
CA ASN A 83 4.88 15.88 -22.31
C ASN A 83 4.28 16.52 -21.05
N VAL A 84 3.56 15.72 -20.28
CA VAL A 84 2.97 16.12 -18.98
C VAL A 84 3.21 15.02 -17.95
N PRO A 85 3.30 15.34 -16.65
CA PRO A 85 3.31 14.32 -15.60
C PRO A 85 1.97 13.57 -15.56
N VAL A 86 2.01 12.29 -15.18
CA VAL A 86 0.82 11.41 -15.19
C VAL A 86 -0.34 11.97 -14.39
N TYR A 87 -0.10 12.63 -13.25
CA TYR A 87 -1.18 13.23 -12.46
C TYR A 87 -2.01 14.25 -13.26
N LYS A 88 -1.45 14.90 -14.29
CA LYS A 88 -2.19 15.81 -15.16
C LYS A 88 -3.20 15.07 -16.04
N LEU A 89 -2.85 13.86 -16.50
CA LEU A 89 -3.75 13.01 -17.28
C LEU A 89 -4.84 12.38 -16.39
N LEU A 90 -4.57 12.26 -15.09
CA LEU A 90 -5.54 11.73 -14.11
C LEU A 90 -6.57 12.78 -13.63
N GLY A 91 -6.48 14.02 -14.09
CA GLY A 91 -7.42 15.10 -13.73
C GLY A 91 -6.73 16.33 -13.12
N GLY A 92 -5.43 16.30 -12.91
CA GLY A 92 -4.68 17.37 -12.25
C GLY A 92 -4.50 17.09 -10.75
N LYS A 93 -3.77 17.95 -10.07
CA LYS A 93 -3.46 17.76 -8.66
C LYS A 93 -4.54 18.32 -7.73
N CYS A 94 -4.89 17.56 -6.71
CA CYS A 94 -5.74 17.99 -5.59
C CYS A 94 -4.90 18.59 -4.45
N ARG A 95 -3.58 18.37 -4.45
CA ARG A 95 -2.65 18.83 -3.40
C ARG A 95 -1.27 19.10 -3.94
N ASP A 96 -0.55 20.03 -3.29
CA ASP A 96 0.83 20.38 -3.63
C ASP A 96 1.87 19.55 -2.87
N LYS A 97 1.48 18.99 -1.72
CA LYS A 97 2.33 18.14 -0.88
C LYS A 97 1.58 16.87 -0.51
N VAL A 98 2.30 15.76 -0.44
CA VAL A 98 1.78 14.46 -0.03
C VAL A 98 2.21 14.21 1.41
N ARG A 99 1.23 14.02 2.31
CA ARG A 99 1.52 13.58 3.68
C ARG A 99 1.89 12.10 3.66
N VAL A 100 2.99 11.76 4.32
CA VAL A 100 3.51 10.40 4.39
C VAL A 100 3.79 9.97 5.82
N TYR A 101 3.79 8.67 6.10
CA TYR A 101 4.28 8.15 7.35
C TYR A 101 5.63 7.46 7.18
N ASN A 102 6.48 7.57 8.22
CA ASN A 102 7.74 6.86 8.29
C ASN A 102 7.53 5.40 8.69
N HIS A 103 8.24 4.48 8.06
CA HIS A 103 8.33 3.09 8.52
C HIS A 103 9.13 3.03 9.82
N THR A 104 8.46 2.68 10.91
CA THR A 104 9.05 2.62 12.25
C THR A 104 9.07 1.18 12.73
N ALA A 105 10.26 0.59 12.75
CA ALA A 105 10.50 -0.79 13.16
C ALA A 105 11.54 -0.86 14.28
N GLY A 106 11.61 -1.98 14.98
CA GLY A 106 12.63 -2.26 15.99
C GLY A 106 12.57 -3.73 16.42
N ARG A 107 13.72 -4.32 16.66
CA ARG A 107 13.83 -5.70 17.19
C ARG A 107 13.64 -5.76 18.69
N THR A 108 13.87 -4.63 19.36
CA THR A 108 13.65 -4.46 20.79
C THR A 108 12.72 -3.28 21.03
N GLU A 109 12.15 -3.21 22.21
CA GLU A 109 11.28 -2.10 22.63
C GLU A 109 12.05 -0.76 22.61
N ASP A 110 13.28 -0.76 23.06
CA ASP A 110 14.11 0.46 23.10
C ASP A 110 14.49 0.94 21.69
N GLU A 111 14.82 0.00 20.77
CA GLU A 111 15.05 0.35 19.36
C GLU A 111 13.79 0.92 18.70
N LEU A 112 12.64 0.33 18.97
CA LEU A 112 11.37 0.80 18.43
C LEU A 112 11.04 2.23 18.87
N VAL A 113 11.23 2.54 20.17
CA VAL A 113 11.03 3.87 20.74
C VAL A 113 12.07 4.86 20.17
N ALA A 114 13.34 4.48 20.10
CA ALA A 114 14.39 5.33 19.54
C ALA A 114 14.14 5.68 18.07
N ASN A 115 13.71 4.70 17.27
CA ASN A 115 13.35 4.92 15.86
C ASN A 115 12.08 5.77 15.70
N ALA A 116 11.12 5.67 16.63
CA ALA A 116 9.96 6.55 16.65
C ALA A 116 10.36 8.01 16.92
N ILE A 117 11.20 8.26 17.93
CA ILE A 117 11.73 9.60 18.22
C ILE A 117 12.48 10.16 17.01
N LYS A 118 13.38 9.37 16.43
CA LYS A 118 14.13 9.77 15.23
C LYS A 118 13.21 10.15 14.06
N GLY A 119 12.13 9.40 13.81
CA GLY A 119 11.17 9.74 12.77
C GLY A 119 10.53 11.12 12.99
N VAL A 120 10.20 11.46 14.23
CA VAL A 120 9.67 12.79 14.57
C VAL A 120 10.73 13.90 14.41
N GLU A 121 11.97 13.64 14.83
CA GLU A 121 13.10 14.57 14.64
C GLU A 121 13.40 14.83 13.15
N GLU A 122 13.16 13.85 12.27
CA GLU A 122 13.26 13.98 10.82
C GLU A 122 12.06 14.73 10.20
N GLY A 123 11.08 15.13 11.00
CA GLY A 123 9.93 15.96 10.60
C GLY A 123 8.68 15.15 10.18
N TYR A 124 8.64 13.85 10.39
CA TYR A 124 7.42 13.07 10.15
C TYR A 124 6.36 13.37 11.20
N THR A 125 5.13 13.59 10.75
CA THR A 125 3.95 13.80 11.60
C THR A 125 3.13 12.53 11.81
N ALA A 126 3.61 11.42 11.25
CA ALA A 126 3.00 10.11 11.39
C ALA A 126 4.06 9.00 11.33
N LEU A 127 3.87 7.99 12.16
CA LEU A 127 4.71 6.80 12.24
C LEU A 127 3.87 5.58 11.86
N GLY A 128 4.31 4.84 10.87
CA GLY A 128 3.56 3.70 10.35
C GLY A 128 4.39 2.45 10.21
N HIS A 129 3.75 1.39 9.73
CA HIS A 129 4.29 0.04 9.78
C HIS A 129 4.73 -0.33 11.22
N LEU A 130 4.04 0.31 12.19
CA LEU A 130 4.37 0.21 13.60
C LEU A 130 3.82 -1.10 14.17
N ASN A 131 4.69 -2.10 14.30
CA ASN A 131 4.28 -3.42 14.80
C ASN A 131 4.42 -3.50 16.33
N PRO A 132 3.30 -3.59 17.09
CA PRO A 132 3.36 -3.69 18.54
C PRO A 132 3.91 -5.03 19.05
N TYR A 133 4.06 -6.02 18.17
CA TYR A 133 4.63 -7.33 18.46
C TYR A 133 6.12 -7.42 18.11
N LEU A 134 6.75 -6.30 17.75
CA LEU A 134 8.09 -6.20 17.19
C LEU A 134 8.19 -6.98 15.85
N ASP A 135 9.39 -7.10 15.31
CA ASP A 135 9.63 -7.87 14.09
C ASP A 135 9.81 -9.37 14.37
N GLU A 136 8.87 -9.96 15.12
CA GLU A 136 8.90 -11.39 15.38
C GLU A 136 8.78 -12.20 14.06
N PRO A 137 9.56 -13.26 13.88
CA PRO A 137 9.47 -14.11 12.71
C PRO A 137 8.05 -14.65 12.52
N ARG A 138 7.44 -14.40 11.36
CA ARG A 138 6.06 -14.84 11.04
C ARG A 138 5.89 -16.36 11.02
N THR A 139 7.00 -17.08 10.93
CA THR A 139 7.04 -18.55 10.90
C THR A 139 7.03 -19.19 12.29
N VAL A 140 7.23 -18.39 13.33
CA VAL A 140 7.23 -18.89 14.72
C VAL A 140 5.84 -18.59 15.32
N PRO A 141 5.12 -19.61 15.80
CA PRO A 141 3.88 -19.41 16.53
C PRO A 141 4.11 -18.56 17.79
N TYR A 142 3.13 -17.72 18.14
CA TYR A 142 3.18 -16.99 19.41
C TYR A 142 3.27 -17.98 20.58
N GLN A 143 4.26 -17.75 21.44
CA GLN A 143 4.44 -18.54 22.66
C GLN A 143 3.74 -17.89 23.86
N ASP A 144 3.46 -16.61 23.78
CA ASP A 144 2.74 -15.88 24.83
C ASP A 144 1.25 -16.23 24.84
N GLY A 145 0.66 -16.37 26.02
CA GLY A 145 -0.77 -16.40 26.16
C GLY A 145 -1.42 -15.03 25.81
N ASN A 146 -2.70 -15.03 25.43
CA ASN A 146 -3.43 -13.85 24.98
C ASN A 146 -3.27 -12.63 25.91
N ALA A 147 -3.37 -12.83 27.22
CA ALA A 147 -3.24 -11.75 28.20
C ALA A 147 -1.85 -11.09 28.17
N ALA A 148 -0.79 -11.90 28.08
CA ALA A 148 0.58 -11.41 28.01
C ALA A 148 0.84 -10.67 26.69
N MET A 149 0.36 -11.19 25.58
CA MET A 149 0.48 -10.59 24.26
C MET A 149 -0.20 -9.21 24.22
N LEU A 150 -1.43 -9.11 24.69
CA LEU A 150 -2.16 -7.84 24.77
C LEU A 150 -1.47 -6.83 25.68
N TYR A 151 -0.99 -7.25 26.84
CA TYR A 151 -0.27 -6.40 27.77
C TYR A 151 1.03 -5.84 27.20
N LYS A 152 1.81 -6.70 26.55
CA LYS A 152 3.07 -6.28 25.92
C LYS A 152 2.84 -5.29 24.77
N ALA A 153 1.82 -5.54 23.93
CA ALA A 153 1.47 -4.64 22.83
C ALA A 153 1.05 -3.26 23.34
N GLU A 154 0.13 -3.23 24.34
CA GLU A 154 -0.34 -1.99 24.95
C GLU A 154 0.82 -1.20 25.57
N ARG A 155 1.67 -1.84 26.35
CA ARG A 155 2.83 -1.20 27.00
C ARG A 155 3.79 -0.55 25.98
N ARG A 156 4.03 -1.21 24.85
CA ARG A 156 4.91 -0.68 23.80
C ARG A 156 4.31 0.57 23.16
N ILE A 157 3.03 0.53 22.84
CA ILE A 157 2.34 1.69 22.25
C ILE A 157 2.26 2.85 23.24
N ALA A 158 2.01 2.58 24.52
CA ALA A 158 2.05 3.58 25.57
C ALA A 158 3.41 4.32 25.63
N LYS A 159 4.52 3.56 25.62
CA LYS A 159 5.86 4.13 25.61
C LYS A 159 6.17 4.97 24.37
N ILE A 160 5.71 4.52 23.21
CA ILE A 160 5.87 5.28 21.98
C ILE A 160 5.08 6.59 22.08
N ARG A 161 3.81 6.54 22.48
CA ARG A 161 2.96 7.72 22.65
C ARG A 161 3.57 8.73 23.63
N GLU A 162 4.07 8.24 24.77
CA GLU A 162 4.79 9.08 25.73
C GLU A 162 6.03 9.76 25.13
N ALA A 163 6.78 9.03 24.31
CA ALA A 163 8.03 9.52 23.73
C ALA A 163 7.82 10.52 22.58
N VAL A 164 6.77 10.37 21.76
CA VAL A 164 6.55 11.19 20.56
C VAL A 164 5.50 12.29 20.74
N GLY A 165 4.77 12.30 21.86
CA GLY A 165 3.73 13.29 22.14
C GLY A 165 2.38 12.98 21.47
N GLU A 166 1.38 13.83 21.66
CA GLU A 166 -0.02 13.61 21.28
C GLU A 166 -0.33 14.01 19.82
N GLU A 167 0.54 14.77 19.16
CA GLU A 167 0.28 15.32 17.83
C GLU A 167 0.75 14.42 16.68
N VAL A 168 1.42 13.31 16.99
CA VAL A 168 1.95 12.36 16.00
C VAL A 168 0.96 11.23 15.78
N ASP A 169 0.53 11.00 14.55
CA ASP A 169 -0.33 9.86 14.22
C ASP A 169 0.42 8.53 14.32
N LEU A 170 -0.17 7.55 14.97
CA LEU A 170 0.37 6.20 15.07
C LEU A 170 -0.45 5.26 14.17
N CYS A 171 0.19 4.70 13.15
CA CYS A 171 -0.39 3.78 12.18
C CYS A 171 0.13 2.36 12.46
N LEU A 172 -0.70 1.55 13.13
CA LEU A 172 -0.26 0.23 13.58
C LEU A 172 -0.48 -0.84 12.54
N GLU A 173 0.54 -1.64 12.30
CA GLU A 173 0.50 -2.80 11.40
C GLU A 173 0.47 -4.12 12.22
N LEU A 174 -0.59 -4.90 12.08
CA LEU A 174 -0.77 -6.16 12.81
C LEU A 174 -0.46 -7.39 11.96
N HIS A 175 -0.29 -7.21 10.65
CA HIS A 175 0.09 -8.27 9.69
C HIS A 175 -0.77 -9.54 9.79
N ARG A 176 -2.09 -9.39 10.01
CA ARG A 176 -3.07 -10.50 10.00
C ARG A 176 -2.84 -11.56 11.08
N ARG A 177 -2.23 -11.16 12.17
CA ARG A 177 -1.78 -12.12 13.22
C ARG A 177 -2.85 -12.50 14.22
N LEU A 178 -3.91 -11.68 14.34
CA LEU A 178 -4.89 -11.88 15.41
C LEU A 178 -6.10 -12.67 14.93
N GLU A 179 -6.71 -13.35 15.87
CA GLU A 179 -8.07 -13.83 15.71
C GLU A 179 -9.08 -12.71 16.06
N PRO A 180 -10.31 -12.74 15.51
CA PRO A 180 -11.27 -11.65 15.64
C PRO A 180 -11.50 -11.15 17.07
N GLY A 181 -11.66 -12.07 18.03
CA GLY A 181 -11.87 -11.70 19.42
C GLY A 181 -10.69 -10.96 20.05
N LEU A 182 -9.48 -11.34 19.65
CA LEU A 182 -8.25 -10.72 20.16
C LEU A 182 -8.01 -9.35 19.54
N ALA A 183 -8.34 -9.17 18.26
CA ALA A 183 -8.29 -7.89 17.58
C ALA A 183 -9.19 -6.83 18.26
N VAL A 184 -10.42 -7.22 18.62
CA VAL A 184 -11.34 -6.35 19.35
C VAL A 184 -10.80 -6.00 20.75
N GLN A 185 -10.23 -6.98 21.48
CA GLN A 185 -9.64 -6.73 22.79
C GLN A 185 -8.43 -5.81 22.71
N LEU A 186 -7.57 -5.96 21.70
CA LEU A 186 -6.43 -5.08 21.48
C LEU A 186 -6.90 -3.66 21.18
N SER A 187 -7.89 -3.49 20.28
CA SER A 187 -8.44 -2.17 19.94
C SER A 187 -8.93 -1.44 21.20
N ALA A 188 -9.65 -2.13 22.10
CA ALA A 188 -10.14 -1.53 23.33
C ALA A 188 -9.00 -1.08 24.27
N ARG A 189 -7.90 -1.83 24.34
CA ARG A 189 -6.73 -1.46 25.15
C ARG A 189 -5.93 -0.30 24.56
N LEU A 190 -5.92 -0.17 23.25
CA LEU A 190 -5.17 0.86 22.54
C LEU A 190 -5.95 2.17 22.33
N GLU A 191 -7.26 2.20 22.62
CA GLU A 191 -8.10 3.40 22.49
C GLU A 191 -7.51 4.64 23.19
N PRO A 192 -6.94 4.56 24.42
CA PRO A 192 -6.39 5.73 25.11
C PRO A 192 -5.18 6.38 24.43
N TYR A 193 -4.57 5.71 23.45
CA TYR A 193 -3.33 6.18 22.82
C TYR A 193 -3.56 6.85 21.45
N ASN A 194 -4.78 7.18 21.08
CA ASN A 194 -5.14 7.90 19.86
C ASN A 194 -4.46 7.34 18.60
N VAL A 195 -4.59 6.02 18.39
CA VAL A 195 -4.06 5.32 17.23
C VAL A 195 -4.92 5.66 16.01
N MET A 196 -4.30 6.08 14.91
CA MET A 196 -5.00 6.48 13.68
C MET A 196 -5.77 5.29 13.07
N PHE A 197 -5.13 4.13 12.98
CA PHE A 197 -5.77 2.91 12.52
C PHE A 197 -5.03 1.63 12.97
N LEU A 198 -5.76 0.52 12.95
CA LEU A 198 -5.20 -0.83 13.00
C LEU A 198 -5.20 -1.42 11.61
N GLU A 199 -4.02 -1.68 11.05
CA GLU A 199 -3.88 -2.29 9.74
C GLU A 199 -3.87 -3.81 9.85
N ASP A 200 -4.65 -4.43 8.95
CA ASP A 200 -4.77 -5.88 8.80
C ASP A 200 -4.81 -6.64 10.14
N PRO A 201 -5.77 -6.34 11.04
CA PRO A 201 -5.79 -6.97 12.35
C PRO A 201 -6.02 -8.49 12.27
N ILE A 202 -6.84 -8.94 11.31
CA ILE A 202 -7.15 -10.35 11.05
C ILE A 202 -6.87 -10.69 9.58
N ARG A 203 -6.91 -11.97 9.23
CA ARG A 203 -6.80 -12.43 7.85
C ARG A 203 -7.95 -11.86 7.00
N PRO A 204 -7.66 -11.37 5.77
CA PRO A 204 -8.66 -10.73 4.91
C PRO A 204 -9.49 -11.75 4.11
N ASP A 205 -9.48 -13.02 4.47
CA ASP A 205 -10.13 -14.10 3.74
C ASP A 205 -11.66 -14.09 3.88
N ASN A 206 -12.18 -13.37 4.90
CA ASN A 206 -13.61 -13.28 5.18
C ASN A 206 -13.99 -11.82 5.49
N PHE A 207 -14.62 -11.15 4.52
CA PHE A 207 -15.02 -9.75 4.64
C PHE A 207 -16.17 -9.54 5.64
N ASP A 208 -17.05 -10.52 5.82
CA ASP A 208 -18.11 -10.43 6.84
C ASP A 208 -17.52 -10.44 8.25
N GLU A 209 -16.47 -11.24 8.48
CA GLU A 209 -15.78 -11.26 9.77
C GLU A 209 -14.96 -9.98 9.99
N MET A 210 -14.31 -9.45 8.96
CA MET A 210 -13.63 -8.16 9.02
C MET A 210 -14.62 -7.03 9.36
N GLY A 211 -15.82 -7.03 8.77
CA GLY A 211 -16.89 -6.09 9.09
C GLY A 211 -17.37 -6.22 10.56
N ARG A 212 -17.47 -7.45 11.05
CA ARG A 212 -17.80 -7.66 12.49
C ARG A 212 -16.71 -7.17 13.44
N VAL A 213 -15.46 -7.33 13.08
CA VAL A 213 -14.32 -6.77 13.84
C VAL A 213 -14.36 -5.26 13.80
N ALA A 214 -14.48 -4.66 12.62
CA ALA A 214 -14.53 -3.21 12.44
C ALA A 214 -15.66 -2.57 13.26
N SER A 215 -16.88 -3.18 13.27
CA SER A 215 -18.02 -2.67 14.02
C SER A 215 -17.86 -2.70 15.55
N LYS A 216 -16.92 -3.50 16.07
CA LYS A 216 -16.63 -3.63 17.51
C LYS A 216 -15.36 -2.91 17.94
N CYS A 217 -14.48 -2.56 16.99
CA CYS A 217 -13.29 -1.78 17.25
C CYS A 217 -13.66 -0.29 17.32
N ARG A 218 -13.08 0.44 18.26
CA ARG A 218 -13.17 1.91 18.32
C ARG A 218 -12.10 2.61 17.53
N ILE A 219 -10.97 1.93 17.31
CA ILE A 219 -9.92 2.38 16.41
C ILE A 219 -10.30 1.98 14.98
N PRO A 220 -10.26 2.89 14.01
CA PRO A 220 -10.54 2.59 12.62
C PRO A 220 -9.68 1.44 12.07
N ILE A 221 -10.24 0.64 11.17
CA ILE A 221 -9.51 -0.44 10.50
C ILE A 221 -8.99 0.08 9.16
N ALA A 222 -7.73 -0.27 8.85
CA ALA A 222 -7.12 -0.16 7.54
C ALA A 222 -6.86 -1.56 6.98
N THR A 223 -7.28 -1.83 5.73
CA THR A 223 -7.01 -3.12 5.09
C THR A 223 -7.12 -3.03 3.58
N GLY A 224 -6.53 -3.98 2.85
CA GLY A 224 -6.67 -4.04 1.40
C GLY A 224 -5.40 -4.37 0.62
N GLU A 225 -4.23 -4.44 1.22
CA GLU A 225 -2.97 -4.73 0.52
C GLU A 225 -2.95 -6.08 -0.22
N ARG A 226 -3.78 -7.02 0.23
CA ARG A 226 -3.93 -8.37 -0.36
C ARG A 226 -5.14 -8.52 -1.26
N ILE A 227 -5.89 -7.44 -1.48
CA ILE A 227 -7.08 -7.39 -2.33
C ILE A 227 -6.67 -6.80 -3.68
N ASN A 228 -7.19 -7.38 -4.77
CA ASN A 228 -6.65 -7.10 -6.09
C ASN A 228 -7.65 -6.42 -7.04
N THR A 229 -8.94 -6.52 -6.79
CA THR A 229 -9.95 -6.06 -7.74
C THR A 229 -10.91 -5.06 -7.13
N VAL A 230 -11.43 -4.13 -7.96
CA VAL A 230 -12.47 -3.19 -7.54
C VAL A 230 -13.70 -3.89 -6.95
N HIS A 231 -14.03 -5.09 -7.44
CA HIS A 231 -15.17 -5.87 -6.96
C HIS A 231 -14.97 -6.37 -5.54
N GLU A 232 -13.75 -6.79 -5.20
CA GLU A 232 -13.40 -7.21 -3.83
C GLU A 232 -13.41 -6.02 -2.88
N PHE A 233 -12.93 -4.84 -3.31
CA PHE A 233 -12.99 -3.61 -2.53
C PHE A 233 -14.43 -3.14 -2.31
N GLU A 234 -15.32 -3.25 -3.31
CA GLU A 234 -16.74 -3.00 -3.13
C GLU A 234 -17.33 -3.92 -2.07
N MET A 235 -17.10 -5.23 -2.18
CA MET A 235 -17.58 -6.22 -1.20
C MET A 235 -17.06 -5.94 0.21
N LEU A 236 -15.84 -5.43 0.36
CA LEU A 236 -15.24 -5.05 1.64
C LEU A 236 -15.95 -3.83 2.25
N LEU A 237 -16.17 -2.80 1.42
CA LEU A 237 -16.74 -1.52 1.84
C LEU A 237 -18.22 -1.60 2.14
N GLU A 238 -19.00 -2.38 1.36
CA GLU A 238 -20.42 -2.67 1.65
C GLU A 238 -20.63 -3.26 3.05
N ARG A 239 -19.64 -3.96 3.58
CA ARG A 239 -19.67 -4.57 4.93
C ARG A 239 -19.18 -3.62 6.02
N GLY A 240 -18.80 -2.39 5.67
CA GLY A 240 -18.19 -1.46 6.62
C GLY A 240 -16.91 -2.00 7.25
N ALA A 241 -16.17 -2.81 6.49
CA ALA A 241 -15.05 -3.57 7.04
C ALA A 241 -13.77 -2.74 7.24
N CYS A 242 -13.69 -1.54 6.65
CA CYS A 242 -12.59 -0.61 6.89
C CYS A 242 -13.01 0.86 6.69
N SER A 243 -12.28 1.76 7.36
CA SER A 243 -12.35 3.20 7.14
C SER A 243 -11.22 3.68 6.22
N TYR A 244 -10.14 2.91 6.16
CA TYR A 244 -8.97 3.21 5.34
C TYR A 244 -8.68 2.05 4.38
N VAL A 245 -8.70 2.36 3.09
CA VAL A 245 -8.46 1.40 2.01
C VAL A 245 -6.98 1.35 1.67
N ARG A 246 -6.36 0.18 1.84
CA ARG A 246 -4.94 -0.08 1.57
C ARG A 246 -4.70 -0.64 0.17
N ALA A 247 -5.27 -0.01 -0.87
CA ALA A 247 -5.05 -0.46 -2.24
C ALA A 247 -3.57 -0.32 -2.64
N SER A 248 -3.00 -1.37 -3.21
CA SER A 248 -1.64 -1.37 -3.75
C SER A 248 -1.66 -1.22 -5.26
N LEU A 249 -1.11 -0.12 -5.80
CA LEU A 249 -1.01 0.08 -7.24
C LEU A 249 -0.29 -1.08 -7.93
N GLY A 250 0.63 -1.72 -7.24
CA GLY A 250 1.43 -2.83 -7.75
C GLY A 250 0.68 -4.14 -7.94
N VAL A 251 -0.56 -4.27 -7.43
CA VAL A 251 -1.35 -5.51 -7.53
C VAL A 251 -2.84 -5.29 -7.76
N CYS A 252 -3.29 -4.03 -7.89
CA CYS A 252 -4.72 -3.74 -8.14
C CYS A 252 -5.02 -3.30 -9.58
N GLY A 253 -4.08 -3.51 -10.51
CA GLY A 253 -4.22 -3.14 -11.91
C GLY A 253 -3.72 -1.72 -12.22
N GLY A 254 -2.70 -1.24 -11.50
CA GLY A 254 -2.03 0.03 -11.76
C GLY A 254 -2.89 1.25 -11.48
N PHE A 255 -2.65 2.34 -12.21
CA PHE A 255 -3.44 3.58 -12.10
C PHE A 255 -4.90 3.35 -12.46
N THR A 256 -5.16 2.58 -13.51
CA THR A 256 -6.53 2.32 -14.01
C THR A 256 -7.37 1.60 -12.96
N GLY A 257 -6.81 0.58 -12.30
CA GLY A 257 -7.48 -0.13 -11.21
C GLY A 257 -7.62 0.72 -9.95
N ALA A 258 -6.56 1.39 -9.53
CA ALA A 258 -6.54 2.22 -8.32
C ALA A 258 -7.56 3.38 -8.39
N ARG A 259 -7.74 4.02 -9.56
CA ARG A 259 -8.76 5.06 -9.75
C ARG A 259 -10.19 4.54 -9.55
N LYS A 260 -10.48 3.34 -10.05
CA LYS A 260 -11.80 2.70 -9.86
C LYS A 260 -12.04 2.40 -8.39
N ILE A 261 -11.03 1.91 -7.69
CA ILE A 261 -11.10 1.64 -6.25
C ILE A 261 -11.27 2.95 -5.47
N ALA A 262 -10.57 4.02 -5.85
CA ALA A 262 -10.71 5.33 -5.21
C ALA A 262 -12.14 5.88 -5.32
N ALA A 263 -12.77 5.78 -6.49
CA ALA A 263 -14.14 6.22 -6.71
C ALA A 263 -15.15 5.41 -5.89
N VAL A 264 -14.94 4.09 -5.76
CA VAL A 264 -15.77 3.24 -4.90
C VAL A 264 -15.57 3.63 -3.43
N ALA A 265 -14.35 3.80 -2.97
CA ALA A 265 -14.05 4.23 -1.61
C ALA A 265 -14.68 5.60 -1.28
N GLU A 266 -14.64 6.55 -2.21
CA GLU A 266 -15.28 7.86 -2.08
C GLU A 266 -16.80 7.73 -1.87
N ALA A 267 -17.48 6.87 -2.63
CA ALA A 267 -18.90 6.61 -2.49
C ALA A 267 -19.28 6.02 -1.12
N HIS A 268 -18.37 5.32 -0.48
CA HIS A 268 -18.52 4.76 0.87
C HIS A 268 -17.94 5.65 1.99
N HIS A 269 -17.54 6.89 1.68
CA HIS A 269 -16.86 7.80 2.62
C HIS A 269 -15.60 7.22 3.27
N ALA A 270 -14.93 6.30 2.59
CA ALA A 270 -13.65 5.74 3.02
C ALA A 270 -12.49 6.49 2.36
N SER A 271 -11.41 6.68 3.10
CA SER A 271 -10.19 7.28 2.59
C SER A 271 -9.18 6.22 2.17
N LEU A 272 -8.29 6.57 1.24
CA LEU A 272 -7.19 5.67 0.86
C LEU A 272 -5.94 5.97 1.69
N VAL A 273 -5.24 4.90 1.99
CA VAL A 273 -3.87 4.87 2.49
C VAL A 273 -3.11 3.90 1.60
N PRO A 274 -2.62 4.34 0.42
CA PRO A 274 -2.04 3.44 -0.57
C PRO A 274 -0.87 2.64 0.00
N HIS A 275 -0.93 1.32 -0.18
CA HIS A 275 0.13 0.40 0.20
C HIS A 275 1.30 0.50 -0.77
N ASN A 276 2.51 0.79 -0.26
CA ASN A 276 3.68 1.02 -1.09
C ASN A 276 5.01 0.60 -0.43
N PRO A 277 5.27 -0.69 -0.17
CA PRO A 277 6.57 -1.17 0.27
C PRO A 277 7.49 -1.50 -0.93
N CYS A 278 7.41 -0.72 -2.00
CA CYS A 278 8.03 -1.01 -3.29
C CYS A 278 9.22 -0.08 -3.60
N SER A 279 9.74 -0.20 -4.81
CA SER A 279 10.89 0.58 -5.28
C SER A 279 10.53 2.05 -5.58
N PRO A 280 11.53 2.91 -5.87
CA PRO A 280 11.28 4.27 -6.33
C PRO A 280 10.41 4.39 -7.58
N VAL A 281 10.37 3.38 -8.45
CA VAL A 281 9.51 3.37 -9.65
C VAL A 281 8.05 3.35 -9.22
N MET A 282 7.67 2.41 -8.35
CA MET A 282 6.32 2.34 -7.80
C MET A 282 5.99 3.56 -6.94
N THR A 283 6.94 4.00 -6.10
CA THR A 283 6.74 5.18 -5.26
C THR A 283 6.42 6.41 -6.09
N ASN A 284 7.10 6.61 -7.22
CA ASN A 284 6.78 7.70 -8.14
C ASN A 284 5.37 7.56 -8.75
N ALA A 285 4.96 6.34 -9.13
CA ALA A 285 3.59 6.09 -9.59
C ALA A 285 2.57 6.40 -8.49
N VAL A 286 2.80 5.93 -7.26
CA VAL A 286 1.92 6.23 -6.10
C VAL A 286 1.82 7.73 -5.86
N LEU A 287 2.93 8.49 -5.90
CA LEU A 287 2.90 9.94 -5.72
C LEU A 287 2.08 10.66 -6.81
N ASN A 288 2.16 10.22 -8.07
CA ASN A 288 1.32 10.75 -9.14
C ASN A 288 -0.17 10.43 -8.90
N PHE A 289 -0.50 9.21 -8.48
CA PHE A 289 -1.86 8.82 -8.13
C PHE A 289 -2.41 9.66 -6.97
N VAL A 290 -1.66 9.75 -5.87
CA VAL A 290 -2.03 10.50 -4.66
C VAL A 290 -2.20 11.98 -4.94
N ALA A 291 -1.35 12.57 -5.78
CA ALA A 291 -1.47 13.97 -6.17
C ALA A 291 -2.81 14.28 -6.85
N ALA A 292 -3.36 13.33 -7.63
CA ALA A 292 -4.58 13.50 -8.40
C ALA A 292 -5.85 12.89 -7.76
N THR A 293 -5.75 12.34 -6.56
CA THR A 293 -6.86 11.64 -5.88
C THR A 293 -7.22 12.39 -4.60
N ASP A 294 -8.48 12.81 -4.45
CA ASP A 294 -8.89 13.67 -3.34
C ASP A 294 -8.98 12.92 -1.99
N ASN A 295 -9.58 11.75 -1.97
CA ASN A 295 -9.84 10.98 -0.76
C ASN A 295 -8.64 10.19 -0.22
N ILE A 296 -7.46 10.82 -0.18
CA ILE A 296 -6.25 10.26 0.43
C ILE A 296 -6.10 10.78 1.86
N ALA A 297 -6.00 9.89 2.83
CA ALA A 297 -5.73 10.25 4.22
C ALA A 297 -4.23 10.48 4.47
N ILE A 298 -3.41 9.51 4.10
CA ILE A 298 -1.95 9.52 4.24
C ILE A 298 -1.37 8.48 3.28
N THR A 299 -0.08 8.52 3.02
CA THR A 299 0.58 7.63 2.06
C THR A 299 1.72 6.87 2.73
N GLU A 300 1.79 5.57 2.47
CA GLU A 300 2.96 4.78 2.82
C GLU A 300 4.15 5.19 1.97
N TYR A 301 5.24 5.55 2.65
CA TYR A 301 6.46 5.97 1.99
C TYR A 301 7.65 5.16 2.52
N PRO A 302 8.12 4.15 1.77
CA PRO A 302 9.30 3.41 2.15
C PRO A 302 10.49 4.36 2.10
N ASN A 303 11.29 4.40 3.17
CA ASN A 303 12.51 5.19 3.17
C ASN A 303 13.45 4.66 2.08
N PRO A 304 13.69 5.40 0.99
CA PRO A 304 14.53 4.93 -0.13
C PRO A 304 16.00 4.77 0.25
N TYR A 305 16.39 5.27 1.42
CA TYR A 305 17.74 5.20 1.96
C TYR A 305 17.89 4.11 3.03
N ALA A 306 16.83 3.38 3.38
CA ALA A 306 16.96 2.22 4.23
C ALA A 306 17.76 1.12 3.50
N ALA A 307 18.72 0.51 4.18
CA ALA A 307 19.66 -0.48 3.60
C ALA A 307 18.95 -1.61 2.82
N SER A 308 17.76 -2.03 3.26
CA SER A 308 16.95 -3.04 2.57
C SER A 308 16.42 -2.60 1.19
N THR A 309 16.32 -1.30 0.96
CA THR A 309 15.86 -0.74 -0.33
C THR A 309 17.04 -0.41 -1.24
N ALA A 310 18.18 -0.04 -0.67
CA ALA A 310 19.40 0.29 -1.43
C ALA A 310 20.00 -0.95 -2.12
N ASP A 311 19.95 -2.11 -1.50
CA ASP A 311 20.49 -3.36 -2.06
C ASP A 311 19.74 -3.86 -3.30
N HIS A 312 18.47 -3.44 -3.48
CA HIS A 312 17.66 -3.78 -4.66
C HIS A 312 17.83 -2.79 -5.82
N LEU A 313 18.50 -1.66 -5.61
CA LEU A 313 18.63 -0.57 -6.57
C LEU A 313 19.98 -0.50 -7.28
N THR A 314 20.91 -1.42 -7.02
CA THR A 314 22.28 -1.40 -7.55
C THR A 314 22.40 -1.55 -9.07
N GLY A 315 21.30 -1.58 -9.82
CA GLY A 315 21.29 -1.67 -11.29
C GLY A 315 20.57 -0.53 -12.02
N SER A 316 19.78 0.30 -11.37
CA SER A 316 18.99 1.35 -12.04
C SER A 316 19.42 2.74 -11.57
N GLY A 317 20.07 3.52 -12.42
CA GLY A 317 20.50 4.89 -12.16
C GLY A 317 19.35 5.92 -12.00
N VAL A 318 18.26 5.57 -11.33
CA VAL A 318 17.16 6.48 -11.04
C VAL A 318 17.52 7.33 -9.84
N LYS A 319 17.97 8.55 -10.08
CA LYS A 319 18.09 9.56 -9.03
C LYS A 319 16.71 10.19 -8.81
N LEU A 320 16.09 9.90 -7.68
CA LEU A 320 14.97 10.69 -7.20
C LEU A 320 15.48 12.12 -6.91
N ARG A 321 14.91 13.11 -7.59
CA ARG A 321 15.06 14.49 -7.16
C ARG A 321 14.06 14.71 -6.03
N GLN A 322 14.55 15.05 -4.86
CA GLN A 322 13.76 15.68 -3.81
C GLN A 322 13.15 16.94 -4.43
N CYS A 323 11.82 17.01 -4.49
CA CYS A 323 11.16 18.27 -4.81
C CYS A 323 11.19 19.10 -3.53
N ASP A 324 11.95 20.17 -3.55
CA ASP A 324 11.93 21.23 -2.53
C ASP A 324 10.56 21.90 -2.44
#